data_de896e3c57cb95b0d73768bf6813d79a
#
_entry.id   de896e3c57cb95b0d73768bf6813d79a
#
_cell.length_a   1.000
_cell.length_b   1.000
_cell.length_c   1.000
_cell.angle_alpha   90.00
_cell.angle_beta   90.00
_cell.angle_gamma   90.00
#
_symmetry.space_group_name_H-M   'P 1'
#
loop_
_entity.id
_entity.type
_entity.pdbx_description
1 polymer ?
#
loop_
_entity_poly.entity_id
_entity_poly.type
_entity_poly.pdbx_seq_one_letter_code
_entity_poly.pdbx_strand_id
1 'polypeptide(L)'
;MRYVPVIYAEGLTKYYGEFLAVDHVSFQVFKGECFGFLGPNGAGKTTVMKIIQCISPKSSGVLTVKDMDVEEHPREIKRILGVVPQENNLDPDFTVFKNLLVYARYFDLPGGEAKRRASELLKFVQLEDKKDVVIENLSGGMKRRLLLARALINEPEILVLDEPTTGLDPQARHLIWEKIRSLKREGVTIILTTHYMEEASQLCDRLVIMDLGNIIVEGKPQELVREYIGSEVVEVEGPPEAMACIIESGEVFMEFGGKLHVFSRDPERLASELIPKCKSGRITVRQATLEDVFLKLTGKVLRD
;
A
#
# COMPACT_ATOMS: atom_id res chain seq x y z
N MET A 1 -16.12 13.12 19.45
CA MET A 1 -16.84 12.89 18.18
C MET A 1 -16.62 11.43 17.80
N ARG A 2 -17.65 10.63 17.58
CA ARG A 2 -17.48 9.30 16.97
C ARG A 2 -17.09 9.54 15.50
N TYR A 3 -15.88 9.15 15.11
CA TYR A 3 -15.49 9.15 13.72
C TYR A 3 -16.32 8.10 12.99
N VAL A 4 -17.22 8.54 12.10
CA VAL A 4 -17.97 7.63 11.23
C VAL A 4 -17.04 7.19 10.11
N PRO A 5 -16.83 5.88 9.92
CA PRO A 5 -15.95 5.40 8.86
C PRO A 5 -16.58 5.71 7.48
N VAL A 6 -15.74 6.09 6.51
CA VAL A 6 -16.18 6.25 5.11
C VAL A 6 -16.16 4.93 4.35
N ILE A 7 -15.41 3.93 4.85
CA ILE A 7 -15.52 2.54 4.40
C ILE A 7 -15.58 1.67 5.65
N TYR A 8 -16.53 0.77 5.64
CA TYR A 8 -16.75 -0.21 6.70
C TYR A 8 -16.85 -1.60 6.12
N ALA A 9 -16.05 -2.51 6.63
CA ALA A 9 -16.10 -3.93 6.29
C ALA A 9 -16.22 -4.78 7.57
N GLU A 10 -17.11 -5.77 7.56
CA GLU A 10 -17.29 -6.73 8.65
C GLU A 10 -17.46 -8.14 8.09
N GLY A 11 -16.56 -9.04 8.50
CA GLY A 11 -16.57 -10.44 8.07
C GLY A 11 -16.52 -10.62 6.55
N LEU A 12 -15.88 -9.66 5.83
CA LEU A 12 -15.81 -9.70 4.39
C LEU A 12 -15.10 -10.96 3.89
N THR A 13 -15.80 -11.73 3.05
CA THR A 13 -15.28 -13.00 2.54
C THR A 13 -15.43 -13.06 1.03
N LYS A 14 -14.42 -13.62 0.36
CA LYS A 14 -14.43 -13.80 -1.10
C LYS A 14 -13.87 -15.14 -1.50
N TYR A 15 -14.72 -15.90 -2.21
CA TYR A 15 -14.33 -17.13 -2.91
C TYR A 15 -14.23 -16.90 -4.42
N TYR A 16 -13.27 -17.53 -5.07
CA TYR A 16 -13.19 -17.75 -6.50
C TYR A 16 -13.24 -19.26 -6.76
N GLY A 17 -14.43 -19.78 -7.08
CA GLY A 17 -14.67 -21.22 -7.04
C GLY A 17 -14.44 -21.77 -5.63
N GLU A 18 -13.52 -22.71 -5.47
CA GLU A 18 -13.15 -23.28 -4.16
C GLU A 18 -12.02 -22.49 -3.46
N PHE A 19 -11.38 -21.55 -4.16
CA PHE A 19 -10.26 -20.79 -3.61
C PHE A 19 -10.77 -19.63 -2.73
N LEU A 20 -10.42 -19.67 -1.45
CA LEU A 20 -10.71 -18.61 -0.48
C LEU A 20 -9.64 -17.50 -0.58
N ALA A 21 -10.00 -16.40 -1.21
CA ALA A 21 -9.09 -15.29 -1.47
C ALA A 21 -9.10 -14.22 -0.37
N VAL A 22 -10.23 -14.05 0.34
CA VAL A 22 -10.39 -13.15 1.49
C VAL A 22 -11.24 -13.87 2.51
N ASP A 23 -10.75 -13.97 3.75
CA ASP A 23 -11.32 -14.77 4.81
C ASP A 23 -11.73 -13.91 6.01
N HIS A 24 -13.03 -13.60 6.12
CA HIS A 24 -13.68 -12.90 7.24
C HIS A 24 -12.97 -11.59 7.68
N VAL A 25 -12.41 -10.81 6.74
CA VAL A 25 -11.70 -9.59 7.08
C VAL A 25 -12.65 -8.48 7.52
N SER A 26 -12.25 -7.75 8.57
CA SER A 26 -12.98 -6.59 9.09
C SER A 26 -12.02 -5.41 9.25
N PHE A 27 -12.41 -4.24 8.76
CA PHE A 27 -11.62 -3.02 8.84
C PHE A 27 -12.50 -1.78 8.68
N GLN A 28 -11.96 -0.63 9.06
CA GLN A 28 -12.61 0.67 8.93
C GLN A 28 -11.63 1.69 8.37
N VAL A 29 -12.10 2.51 7.42
CA VAL A 29 -11.33 3.63 6.88
C VAL A 29 -12.05 4.92 7.21
N PHE A 30 -11.32 5.90 7.75
CA PHE A 30 -11.87 7.19 8.14
C PHE A 30 -11.60 8.28 7.11
N LYS A 31 -12.43 9.32 7.11
CA LYS A 31 -12.31 10.42 6.15
C LYS A 31 -10.95 11.12 6.26
N GLY A 32 -10.29 11.29 5.12
CA GLY A 32 -9.02 12.02 4.99
C GLY A 32 -7.78 11.25 5.45
N GLU A 33 -7.91 9.98 5.91
CA GLU A 33 -6.75 9.16 6.19
C GLU A 33 -6.22 8.45 4.93
N CYS A 34 -4.95 8.08 4.97
CA CYS A 34 -4.35 7.10 4.06
C CYS A 34 -4.30 5.75 4.78
N PHE A 35 -5.15 4.82 4.35
CA PHE A 35 -5.24 3.47 4.91
C PHE A 35 -4.57 2.45 4.00
N GLY A 36 -3.61 1.68 4.54
CA GLY A 36 -2.79 0.74 3.79
C GLY A 36 -3.23 -0.71 3.95
N PHE A 37 -3.14 -1.48 2.87
CA PHE A 37 -3.15 -2.94 2.89
C PHE A 37 -1.74 -3.41 2.52
N LEU A 38 -0.98 -3.86 3.49
CA LEU A 38 0.38 -4.35 3.35
C LEU A 38 0.41 -5.88 3.36
N GLY A 39 1.16 -6.50 2.47
CA GLY A 39 1.31 -7.96 2.45
C GLY A 39 1.87 -8.49 1.14
N PRO A 40 2.21 -9.79 1.08
CA PRO A 40 2.78 -10.42 -0.11
C PRO A 40 1.79 -10.50 -1.28
N ASN A 41 2.30 -10.84 -2.45
CA ASN A 41 1.47 -11.19 -3.58
C ASN A 41 0.62 -12.41 -3.23
N GLY A 42 -0.68 -12.36 -3.59
CA GLY A 42 -1.64 -13.40 -3.22
C GLY A 42 -2.25 -13.26 -1.80
N ALA A 43 -1.89 -12.27 -1.00
CA ALA A 43 -2.48 -12.05 0.32
C ALA A 43 -3.96 -11.63 0.33
N GLY A 44 -4.56 -11.36 -0.83
CA GLY A 44 -5.96 -10.93 -0.95
C GLY A 44 -6.17 -9.42 -1.12
N LYS A 45 -5.11 -8.59 -1.06
CA LYS A 45 -5.18 -7.11 -1.14
C LYS A 45 -5.96 -6.60 -2.35
N THR A 46 -5.55 -6.99 -3.56
CA THR A 46 -6.23 -6.60 -4.81
C THR A 46 -7.67 -7.10 -4.87
N THR A 47 -7.97 -8.24 -4.25
CA THR A 47 -9.35 -8.75 -4.14
C THR A 47 -10.22 -7.81 -3.32
N VAL A 48 -9.75 -7.37 -2.15
CA VAL A 48 -10.44 -6.36 -1.33
C VAL A 48 -10.64 -5.07 -2.13
N MET A 49 -9.60 -4.59 -2.84
CA MET A 49 -9.73 -3.40 -3.71
C MET A 49 -10.79 -3.58 -4.79
N LYS A 50 -10.87 -4.74 -5.45
CA LYS A 50 -11.89 -5.01 -6.48
C LYS A 50 -13.31 -5.01 -5.91
N ILE A 51 -13.50 -5.43 -4.66
CA ILE A 51 -14.82 -5.39 -4.01
C ILE A 51 -15.19 -3.95 -3.66
N ILE A 52 -14.27 -3.16 -3.08
CA ILE A 52 -14.48 -1.73 -2.78
C ILE A 52 -14.85 -0.95 -4.06
N GLN A 53 -14.22 -1.29 -5.19
CA GLN A 53 -14.48 -0.67 -6.49
C GLN A 53 -15.77 -1.17 -7.17
N CYS A 54 -16.53 -2.06 -6.53
CA CYS A 54 -17.72 -2.70 -7.11
C CYS A 54 -17.43 -3.38 -8.46
N ILE A 55 -16.24 -3.98 -8.62
CA ILE A 55 -15.82 -4.76 -9.80
C ILE A 55 -16.06 -6.25 -9.56
N SER A 56 -15.85 -6.70 -8.32
CA SER A 56 -16.06 -8.10 -7.92
C SER A 56 -17.11 -8.13 -6.80
N PRO A 57 -18.14 -8.99 -6.88
CA PRO A 57 -19.06 -9.17 -5.76
C PRO A 57 -18.35 -9.84 -4.58
N LYS A 58 -18.79 -9.54 -3.36
CA LYS A 58 -18.41 -10.28 -2.16
C LYS A 58 -19.09 -11.66 -2.14
N SER A 59 -18.54 -12.64 -1.44
CA SER A 59 -19.22 -13.92 -1.22
C SER A 59 -20.09 -13.90 0.05
N SER A 60 -19.62 -13.19 1.09
CA SER A 60 -20.38 -12.94 2.33
C SER A 60 -19.79 -11.75 3.10
N GLY A 61 -20.41 -11.38 4.21
CA GLY A 61 -20.04 -10.24 5.03
C GLY A 61 -20.63 -8.93 4.55
N VAL A 62 -20.24 -7.85 5.19
CA VAL A 62 -20.70 -6.48 4.90
C VAL A 62 -19.53 -5.67 4.36
N LEU A 63 -19.80 -4.86 3.31
CA LEU A 63 -18.89 -3.80 2.86
C LEU A 63 -19.72 -2.61 2.40
N THR A 64 -19.51 -1.48 3.05
CA THR A 64 -20.15 -0.21 2.67
C THR A 64 -19.11 0.87 2.39
N VAL A 65 -19.47 1.78 1.48
CA VAL A 65 -18.70 2.99 1.14
C VAL A 65 -19.64 4.18 1.34
N LYS A 66 -19.35 5.06 2.31
CA LYS A 66 -20.25 6.15 2.73
C LYS A 66 -21.68 5.66 3.00
N ASP A 67 -21.79 4.61 3.80
CA ASP A 67 -23.05 3.94 4.16
C ASP A 67 -23.82 3.29 3.00
N MET A 68 -23.27 3.29 1.78
CA MET A 68 -23.81 2.60 0.60
C MET A 68 -23.23 1.20 0.47
N ASP A 69 -24.06 0.15 0.41
CA ASP A 69 -23.61 -1.22 0.15
C ASP A 69 -23.05 -1.32 -1.29
N VAL A 70 -21.92 -2.01 -1.42
CA VAL A 70 -21.17 -2.12 -2.70
C VAL A 70 -21.92 -2.88 -3.80
N GLU A 71 -22.90 -3.70 -3.44
CA GLU A 71 -23.72 -4.45 -4.41
C GLU A 71 -25.01 -3.73 -4.77
N GLU A 72 -25.56 -2.93 -3.84
CA GLU A 72 -26.82 -2.20 -4.07
C GLU A 72 -26.59 -0.85 -4.77
N HIS A 73 -25.46 -0.16 -4.49
CA HIS A 73 -25.19 1.20 -4.96
C HIS A 73 -23.89 1.33 -5.81
N PRO A 74 -23.58 0.41 -6.75
CA PRO A 74 -22.29 0.40 -7.44
C PRO A 74 -22.04 1.64 -8.32
N ARG A 75 -23.09 2.27 -8.85
CA ARG A 75 -22.95 3.46 -9.71
C ARG A 75 -22.60 4.71 -8.89
N GLU A 76 -23.28 4.90 -7.76
CA GLU A 76 -23.09 6.01 -6.83
C GLU A 76 -21.68 5.93 -6.22
N ILE A 77 -21.27 4.76 -5.80
CA ILE A 77 -19.93 4.51 -5.26
C ILE A 77 -18.85 4.82 -6.31
N LYS A 78 -19.00 4.30 -7.55
CA LYS A 78 -18.02 4.56 -8.62
C LYS A 78 -17.86 6.05 -8.96
N ARG A 79 -18.90 6.87 -8.77
CA ARG A 79 -18.83 8.32 -9.02
C ARG A 79 -17.94 9.07 -8.04
N ILE A 80 -17.83 8.58 -6.81
CA ILE A 80 -17.01 9.20 -5.75
C ILE A 80 -15.62 8.55 -5.61
N LEU A 81 -15.34 7.48 -6.38
CA LEU A 81 -14.05 6.81 -6.40
C LEU A 81 -13.17 7.31 -7.54
N GLY A 82 -11.90 7.51 -7.25
CA GLY A 82 -10.81 7.54 -8.22
C GLY A 82 -10.00 6.26 -8.10
N VAL A 83 -9.61 5.65 -9.21
CA VAL A 83 -8.92 4.37 -9.20
C VAL A 83 -7.64 4.41 -10.02
N VAL A 84 -6.52 4.07 -9.39
CA VAL A 84 -5.26 3.78 -10.06
C VAL A 84 -5.05 2.26 -9.96
N PRO A 85 -5.31 1.50 -11.04
CA PRO A 85 -5.14 0.05 -11.03
C PRO A 85 -3.67 -0.35 -11.05
N GLN A 86 -3.39 -1.59 -10.70
CA GLN A 86 -2.04 -2.16 -10.77
C GLN A 86 -1.50 -2.15 -12.20
N GLU A 87 -2.31 -2.61 -13.15
CA GLU A 87 -1.94 -2.66 -14.57
C GLU A 87 -2.19 -1.32 -15.28
N ASN A 88 -1.39 -1.07 -16.33
CA ASN A 88 -1.58 0.07 -17.18
C ASN A 88 -2.72 -0.18 -18.18
N ASN A 89 -3.85 0.48 -17.96
CA ASN A 89 -5.04 0.42 -18.82
C ASN A 89 -5.30 1.76 -19.54
N LEU A 90 -4.24 2.53 -19.87
CA LEU A 90 -4.33 3.67 -20.76
C LEU A 90 -4.52 3.19 -22.21
N ASP A 91 -5.30 3.94 -22.97
CA ASP A 91 -5.48 3.66 -24.39
C ASP A 91 -4.22 4.07 -25.17
N PRO A 92 -3.51 3.11 -25.79
CA PRO A 92 -2.24 3.38 -26.45
C PRO A 92 -2.36 4.28 -27.68
N ASP A 93 -3.51 4.26 -28.37
CA ASP A 93 -3.73 5.01 -29.63
C ASP A 93 -4.05 6.49 -29.35
N PHE A 94 -4.28 6.86 -28.11
CA PHE A 94 -4.60 8.23 -27.75
C PHE A 94 -3.39 8.97 -27.20
N THR A 95 -3.43 10.31 -27.37
CA THR A 95 -2.49 11.19 -26.68
C THR A 95 -2.79 11.22 -25.18
N VAL A 96 -1.82 11.71 -24.40
CA VAL A 96 -1.94 11.96 -22.97
C VAL A 96 -3.22 12.75 -22.64
N PHE A 97 -3.45 13.86 -23.35
CA PHE A 97 -4.60 14.71 -23.12
C PHE A 97 -5.92 14.02 -23.50
N LYS A 98 -5.92 13.32 -24.66
CA LYS A 98 -7.12 12.62 -25.13
C LYS A 98 -7.56 11.50 -24.21
N ASN A 99 -6.61 10.77 -23.58
CA ASN A 99 -6.93 9.76 -22.55
C ASN A 99 -7.75 10.38 -21.40
N LEU A 100 -7.34 11.53 -20.90
CA LEU A 100 -8.10 12.22 -19.84
C LEU A 100 -9.48 12.66 -20.30
N LEU A 101 -9.60 13.24 -21.51
CA LEU A 101 -10.88 13.68 -22.05
C LEU A 101 -11.88 12.54 -22.29
N VAL A 102 -11.39 11.39 -22.76
CA VAL A 102 -12.25 10.21 -22.96
C VAL A 102 -12.72 9.69 -21.60
N TYR A 103 -11.84 9.64 -20.61
CA TYR A 103 -12.20 9.16 -19.28
C TYR A 103 -13.19 10.12 -18.58
N ALA A 104 -13.05 11.42 -18.77
CA ALA A 104 -13.98 12.43 -18.26
C ALA A 104 -15.45 12.20 -18.72
N ARG A 105 -15.65 11.60 -19.92
CA ARG A 105 -16.99 11.30 -20.44
C ARG A 105 -17.72 10.24 -19.65
N TYR A 106 -17.00 9.30 -18.99
CA TYR A 106 -17.62 8.30 -18.12
C TYR A 106 -18.26 8.91 -16.87
N PHE A 107 -17.89 10.16 -16.56
CA PHE A 107 -18.43 10.92 -15.44
C PHE A 107 -19.34 12.06 -15.90
N ASP A 108 -19.79 12.05 -17.15
CA ASP A 108 -20.70 13.06 -17.74
C ASP A 108 -20.17 14.50 -17.65
N LEU A 109 -18.84 14.69 -17.59
CA LEU A 109 -18.23 16.03 -17.51
C LEU A 109 -18.43 16.81 -18.81
N PRO A 110 -18.95 18.06 -18.76
CA PRO A 110 -19.05 18.92 -19.93
C PRO A 110 -17.67 19.14 -20.59
N GLY A 111 -17.64 19.20 -21.93
CA GLY A 111 -16.38 19.26 -22.67
C GLY A 111 -15.47 20.44 -22.31
N GLY A 112 -16.02 21.58 -21.94
CA GLY A 112 -15.25 22.75 -21.45
C GLY A 112 -14.60 22.46 -20.10
N GLU A 113 -15.34 21.88 -19.16
CA GLU A 113 -14.86 21.51 -17.84
C GLU A 113 -13.85 20.36 -17.91
N ALA A 114 -14.12 19.33 -18.71
CA ALA A 114 -13.19 18.23 -18.95
C ALA A 114 -11.81 18.71 -19.44
N LYS A 115 -11.79 19.68 -20.39
CA LYS A 115 -10.54 20.27 -20.90
C LYS A 115 -9.80 21.06 -19.81
N ARG A 116 -10.50 21.87 -19.02
CA ARG A 116 -9.91 22.64 -17.92
C ARG A 116 -9.27 21.68 -16.89
N ARG A 117 -10.04 20.72 -16.39
CA ARG A 117 -9.54 19.73 -15.42
C ARG A 117 -8.37 18.90 -15.95
N ALA A 118 -8.47 18.42 -17.19
CA ALA A 118 -7.37 17.67 -17.82
C ALA A 118 -6.07 18.49 -17.84
N SER A 119 -6.16 19.79 -18.18
CA SER A 119 -4.97 20.67 -18.17
C SER A 119 -4.40 20.87 -16.77
N GLU A 120 -5.26 21.12 -15.77
CA GLU A 120 -4.86 21.27 -14.37
C GLU A 120 -4.20 19.99 -13.82
N LEU A 121 -4.78 18.82 -14.13
CA LEU A 121 -4.25 17.54 -13.71
C LEU A 121 -2.92 17.20 -14.39
N LEU A 122 -2.74 17.53 -15.67
CA LEU A 122 -1.44 17.37 -16.34
C LEU A 122 -0.37 18.23 -15.70
N LYS A 123 -0.71 19.47 -15.29
CA LYS A 123 0.17 20.32 -14.51
C LYS A 123 0.50 19.69 -13.15
N PHE A 124 -0.52 19.23 -12.44
CA PHE A 124 -0.35 18.57 -11.13
C PHE A 124 0.63 17.39 -11.21
N VAL A 125 0.51 16.54 -12.25
CA VAL A 125 1.40 15.37 -12.42
C VAL A 125 2.66 15.65 -13.26
N GLN A 126 2.94 16.91 -13.64
CA GLN A 126 4.09 17.34 -14.42
C GLN A 126 4.20 16.63 -15.78
N LEU A 127 3.11 16.66 -16.55
CA LEU A 127 3.02 16.10 -17.92
C LEU A 127 2.44 17.10 -18.94
N GLU A 128 2.47 18.41 -18.66
CA GLU A 128 1.92 19.44 -19.55
C GLU A 128 2.62 19.45 -20.93
N ASP A 129 3.96 19.34 -20.91
CA ASP A 129 4.80 19.29 -22.12
C ASP A 129 4.60 18.02 -22.95
N LYS A 130 3.92 17.01 -22.39
CA LYS A 130 3.61 15.73 -23.02
C LYS A 130 2.17 15.57 -23.47
N LYS A 131 1.32 16.61 -23.35
CA LYS A 131 -0.13 16.54 -23.60
C LYS A 131 -0.51 15.92 -24.95
N ASP A 132 0.27 16.21 -25.99
CA ASP A 132 0.02 15.77 -27.35
C ASP A 132 0.83 14.51 -27.74
N VAL A 133 1.60 13.95 -26.80
CA VAL A 133 2.40 12.73 -27.02
C VAL A 133 1.48 11.50 -26.88
N VAL A 134 1.66 10.52 -27.76
CA VAL A 134 0.95 9.23 -27.72
C VAL A 134 1.47 8.39 -26.54
N ILE A 135 0.59 7.63 -25.91
CA ILE A 135 0.89 6.87 -24.70
C ILE A 135 2.07 5.92 -24.85
N GLU A 136 2.23 5.29 -26.02
CA GLU A 136 3.34 4.37 -26.27
C GLU A 136 4.71 4.99 -26.02
N ASN A 137 4.86 6.28 -26.32
CA ASN A 137 6.10 7.03 -26.21
C ASN A 137 6.39 7.54 -24.78
N LEU A 138 5.58 7.18 -23.80
CA LEU A 138 5.79 7.53 -22.39
C LEU A 138 6.60 6.45 -21.65
N SER A 139 7.48 6.91 -20.76
CA SER A 139 8.11 6.00 -19.78
C SER A 139 7.09 5.39 -18.82
N GLY A 140 7.43 4.30 -18.13
CA GLY A 140 6.58 3.68 -17.11
C GLY A 140 6.14 4.66 -16.01
N GLY A 141 7.07 5.46 -15.51
CA GLY A 141 6.78 6.50 -14.51
C GLY A 141 5.85 7.60 -15.04
N MET A 142 5.98 7.99 -16.32
CA MET A 142 5.05 8.93 -16.95
C MET A 142 3.65 8.32 -17.09
N LYS A 143 3.54 7.05 -17.51
CA LYS A 143 2.27 6.34 -17.60
C LYS A 143 1.60 6.24 -16.23
N ARG A 144 2.35 5.96 -15.17
CA ARG A 144 1.83 5.88 -13.80
C ARG A 144 1.32 7.24 -13.29
N ARG A 145 2.04 8.32 -13.58
CA ARG A 145 1.59 9.68 -13.27
C ARG A 145 0.31 10.06 -14.03
N LEU A 146 0.20 9.65 -15.29
CA LEU A 146 -1.03 9.86 -16.06
C LEU A 146 -2.23 9.06 -15.52
N LEU A 147 -2.01 7.82 -15.06
CA LEU A 147 -3.05 7.04 -14.38
C LEU A 147 -3.55 7.75 -13.12
N LEU A 148 -2.65 8.36 -12.35
CA LEU A 148 -3.03 9.16 -11.19
C LEU A 148 -3.85 10.38 -11.61
N ALA A 149 -3.43 11.13 -12.63
CA ALA A 149 -4.20 12.25 -13.16
C ALA A 149 -5.59 11.81 -13.64
N ARG A 150 -5.67 10.66 -14.32
CA ARG A 150 -6.93 10.10 -14.79
C ARG A 150 -7.87 9.74 -13.65
N ALA A 151 -7.33 9.17 -12.56
CA ALA A 151 -8.11 8.81 -11.39
C ALA A 151 -8.68 10.03 -10.63
N LEU A 152 -8.14 11.23 -10.88
CA LEU A 152 -8.58 12.47 -10.25
C LEU A 152 -9.56 13.29 -11.11
N ILE A 153 -9.89 12.83 -12.32
CA ILE A 153 -10.69 13.62 -13.28
C ILE A 153 -12.10 13.96 -12.78
N ASN A 154 -12.68 13.09 -11.95
CA ASN A 154 -14.01 13.23 -11.35
C ASN A 154 -13.99 13.88 -9.96
N GLU A 155 -12.85 14.42 -9.49
CA GLU A 155 -12.70 14.98 -8.13
C GLU A 155 -13.14 13.98 -7.04
N PRO A 156 -12.52 12.82 -6.96
CA PRO A 156 -12.98 11.75 -6.09
C PRO A 156 -12.86 12.12 -4.61
N GLU A 157 -13.82 11.67 -3.80
CA GLU A 157 -13.72 11.75 -2.33
C GLU A 157 -12.79 10.66 -1.77
N ILE A 158 -12.68 9.53 -2.49
CA ILE A 158 -11.87 8.38 -2.11
C ILE A 158 -11.01 7.96 -3.30
N LEU A 159 -9.70 7.85 -3.08
CA LEU A 159 -8.73 7.41 -4.07
C LEU A 159 -8.22 6.01 -3.72
N VAL A 160 -8.44 5.06 -4.62
CA VAL A 160 -7.99 3.67 -4.50
C VAL A 160 -6.74 3.48 -5.35
N LEU A 161 -5.64 3.10 -4.71
CA LEU A 161 -4.33 2.92 -5.32
C LEU A 161 -3.89 1.46 -5.17
N ASP A 162 -3.93 0.70 -6.25
CA ASP A 162 -3.48 -0.70 -6.24
C ASP A 162 -2.02 -0.77 -6.70
N GLU A 163 -1.11 -0.98 -5.75
CA GLU A 163 0.35 -1.02 -5.94
C GLU A 163 0.89 0.16 -6.78
N PRO A 164 0.72 1.42 -6.33
CA PRO A 164 0.90 2.61 -7.17
C PRO A 164 2.32 2.83 -7.65
N THR A 165 3.34 2.25 -7.03
CA THR A 165 4.75 2.50 -7.37
C THR A 165 5.53 1.26 -7.78
N THR A 166 4.87 0.12 -7.94
CA THR A 166 5.50 -1.12 -8.39
C THR A 166 6.13 -0.95 -9.76
N GLY A 167 7.39 -1.39 -9.90
CA GLY A 167 8.17 -1.32 -11.13
C GLY A 167 8.69 0.08 -11.49
N LEU A 168 8.58 1.06 -10.60
CA LEU A 168 9.11 2.40 -10.80
C LEU A 168 10.53 2.54 -10.22
N ASP A 169 11.35 3.35 -10.88
CA ASP A 169 12.62 3.80 -10.31
C ASP A 169 12.39 4.66 -9.05
N PRO A 170 13.41 4.83 -8.17
CA PRO A 170 13.27 5.57 -6.92
C PRO A 170 12.78 7.00 -7.11
N GLN A 171 13.23 7.70 -8.14
CA GLN A 171 12.84 9.08 -8.41
C GLN A 171 11.36 9.19 -8.79
N ALA A 172 10.88 8.32 -9.68
CA ALA A 172 9.48 8.27 -10.08
C ALA A 172 8.58 7.87 -8.89
N ARG A 173 9.05 6.95 -8.02
CA ARG A 173 8.34 6.56 -6.80
C ARG A 173 8.16 7.75 -5.86
N HIS A 174 9.20 8.50 -5.56
CA HIS A 174 9.12 9.69 -4.71
C HIS A 174 8.17 10.76 -5.24
N LEU A 175 8.15 10.98 -6.56
CA LEU A 175 7.21 11.91 -7.19
C LEU A 175 5.74 11.47 -6.96
N ILE A 176 5.44 10.19 -7.11
CA ILE A 176 4.09 9.66 -6.82
C ILE A 176 3.75 9.86 -5.34
N TRP A 177 4.66 9.55 -4.41
CA TRP A 177 4.45 9.75 -2.98
C TRP A 177 4.17 11.20 -2.61
N GLU A 178 4.87 12.16 -3.22
CA GLU A 178 4.60 13.59 -3.02
C GLU A 178 3.18 13.96 -3.46
N LYS A 179 2.72 13.44 -4.61
CA LYS A 179 1.35 13.69 -5.09
C LYS A 179 0.31 13.08 -4.16
N ILE A 180 0.52 11.86 -3.69
CA ILE A 180 -0.36 11.19 -2.72
C ILE A 180 -0.44 12.01 -1.41
N ARG A 181 0.71 12.47 -0.89
CA ARG A 181 0.74 13.34 0.31
C ARG A 181 0.03 14.67 0.09
N SER A 182 0.11 15.26 -1.11
CA SER A 182 -0.63 16.50 -1.44
C SER A 182 -2.13 16.27 -1.39
N LEU A 183 -2.62 15.23 -2.06
CA LEU A 183 -4.04 14.87 -2.09
C LEU A 183 -4.60 14.58 -0.68
N LYS A 184 -3.82 13.88 0.15
CA LYS A 184 -4.18 13.64 1.55
C LYS A 184 -4.33 14.96 2.32
N ARG A 185 -3.42 15.92 2.15
CA ARG A 185 -3.52 17.25 2.80
C ARG A 185 -4.75 18.04 2.32
N GLU A 186 -5.22 17.79 1.11
CA GLU A 186 -6.44 18.36 0.55
C GLU A 186 -7.72 17.65 1.05
N GLY A 187 -7.57 16.62 1.88
CA GLY A 187 -8.68 15.91 2.54
C GLY A 187 -9.22 14.72 1.76
N VAL A 188 -8.56 14.29 0.68
CA VAL A 188 -8.92 13.07 -0.05
C VAL A 188 -8.62 11.86 0.83
N THR A 189 -9.58 10.95 0.97
CA THR A 189 -9.35 9.67 1.63
C THR A 189 -8.63 8.73 0.68
N ILE A 190 -7.57 8.06 1.14
CA ILE A 190 -6.74 7.22 0.28
C ILE A 190 -6.72 5.80 0.80
N ILE A 191 -6.95 4.84 -0.09
CA ILE A 191 -6.74 3.42 0.18
C ILE A 191 -5.61 2.95 -0.72
N LEU A 192 -4.62 2.31 -0.11
CA LEU A 192 -3.39 1.92 -0.77
C LEU A 192 -3.12 0.43 -0.54
N THR A 193 -2.86 -0.32 -1.61
CA THR A 193 -2.23 -1.64 -1.46
C THR A 193 -0.75 -1.52 -1.79
N THR A 194 0.07 -2.24 -1.07
CA THR A 194 1.50 -2.33 -1.35
C THR A 194 2.11 -3.59 -0.75
N HIS A 195 3.23 -4.00 -1.30
CA HIS A 195 4.15 -4.96 -0.69
C HIS A 195 5.47 -4.27 -0.27
N TYR A 196 5.61 -2.96 -0.55
CA TYR A 196 6.77 -2.17 -0.12
C TYR A 196 6.54 -1.57 1.27
N MET A 197 7.32 -2.05 2.26
CA MET A 197 7.24 -1.57 3.65
C MET A 197 7.51 -0.07 3.78
N GLU A 198 8.47 0.42 3.00
CA GLU A 198 8.82 1.84 2.98
C GLU A 198 7.63 2.70 2.53
N GLU A 199 6.93 2.30 1.46
CA GLU A 199 5.73 3.00 0.98
C GLU A 199 4.65 3.05 2.05
N ALA A 200 4.36 1.91 2.69
CA ALA A 200 3.40 1.83 3.78
C ALA A 200 3.78 2.73 4.96
N SER A 201 5.06 2.73 5.37
CA SER A 201 5.57 3.56 6.47
C SER A 201 5.52 5.06 6.16
N GLN A 202 5.74 5.45 4.89
CA GLN A 202 5.82 6.83 4.46
C GLN A 202 4.47 7.48 4.18
N LEU A 203 3.47 6.70 3.78
CA LEU A 203 2.20 7.22 3.28
C LEU A 203 1.02 6.95 4.22
N CYS A 204 0.98 5.77 4.86
CA CYS A 204 -0.19 5.35 5.61
C CYS A 204 -0.24 5.95 7.02
N ASP A 205 -1.43 6.42 7.41
CA ASP A 205 -1.72 6.77 8.81
C ASP A 205 -1.98 5.53 9.64
N ARG A 206 -2.72 4.58 9.06
CA ARG A 206 -3.01 3.25 9.58
C ARG A 206 -2.91 2.25 8.45
N LEU A 207 -2.61 1.03 8.80
CA LEU A 207 -2.56 -0.08 7.84
C LEU A 207 -3.01 -1.38 8.50
N VAL A 208 -3.37 -2.32 7.64
CA VAL A 208 -3.48 -3.74 7.99
C VAL A 208 -2.36 -4.51 7.33
N ILE A 209 -1.80 -5.48 8.04
CA ILE A 209 -0.92 -6.50 7.46
C ILE A 209 -1.78 -7.69 7.11
N MET A 210 -1.75 -8.10 5.83
CA MET A 210 -2.49 -9.25 5.32
C MET A 210 -1.56 -10.37 4.89
N ASP A 211 -1.93 -11.61 5.21
CA ASP A 211 -1.36 -12.82 4.63
C ASP A 211 -2.46 -13.89 4.47
N LEU A 212 -2.40 -14.65 3.37
CA LEU A 212 -3.31 -15.77 3.09
C LEU A 212 -4.81 -15.43 3.26
N GLY A 213 -5.22 -14.25 2.81
CA GLY A 213 -6.60 -13.79 2.85
C GLY A 213 -7.07 -13.21 4.19
N ASN A 214 -6.22 -13.19 5.22
CA ASN A 214 -6.54 -12.74 6.56
C ASN A 214 -5.84 -11.43 6.92
N ILE A 215 -6.46 -10.62 7.78
CA ILE A 215 -5.79 -9.52 8.47
C ILE A 215 -5.11 -10.09 9.71
N ILE A 216 -3.79 -9.93 9.79
CA ILE A 216 -2.97 -10.40 10.91
C ILE A 216 -2.93 -9.35 12.02
N VAL A 217 -2.76 -8.09 11.65
CA VAL A 217 -2.68 -6.96 12.58
C VAL A 217 -3.12 -5.67 11.89
N GLU A 218 -3.67 -4.75 12.67
CA GLU A 218 -4.02 -3.39 12.25
C GLU A 218 -3.42 -2.38 13.21
N GLY A 219 -2.89 -1.28 12.69
CA GLY A 219 -2.37 -0.19 13.51
C GLY A 219 -1.66 0.90 12.70
N LYS A 220 -1.10 1.89 13.40
CA LYS A 220 -0.21 2.86 12.77
C LYS A 220 1.17 2.23 12.56
N PRO A 221 1.85 2.51 11.43
CA PRO A 221 3.14 1.90 11.13
C PRO A 221 4.13 1.96 12.29
N GLN A 222 4.32 3.14 12.89
CA GLN A 222 5.27 3.36 13.98
C GLN A 222 4.84 2.68 15.30
N GLU A 223 3.53 2.62 15.58
CA GLU A 223 2.99 1.93 16.77
C GLU A 223 3.20 0.42 16.67
N LEU A 224 2.93 -0.16 15.48
CA LEU A 224 3.17 -1.58 15.21
C LEU A 224 4.66 -1.94 15.38
N VAL A 225 5.58 -1.14 14.83
CA VAL A 225 7.01 -1.38 15.00
C VAL A 225 7.37 -1.36 16.49
N ARG A 226 6.93 -0.35 17.23
CA ARG A 226 7.27 -0.20 18.64
C ARG A 226 6.67 -1.30 19.52
N GLU A 227 5.44 -1.74 19.21
CA GLU A 227 4.73 -2.76 19.99
C GLU A 227 5.31 -4.17 19.76
N TYR A 228 5.55 -4.52 18.50
CA TYR A 228 5.96 -5.88 18.15
C TYR A 228 7.47 -6.10 18.21
N ILE A 229 8.28 -5.08 17.90
CA ILE A 229 9.72 -5.22 17.78
C ILE A 229 10.46 -4.41 18.85
N GLY A 230 10.08 -3.17 19.05
CA GLY A 230 10.81 -2.19 19.83
C GLY A 230 11.39 -1.07 18.95
N SER A 231 12.44 -0.38 19.45
CA SER A 231 13.10 0.70 18.70
C SER A 231 14.13 0.20 17.71
N GLU A 232 14.81 -0.90 18.03
CA GLU A 232 15.99 -1.39 17.31
C GLU A 232 16.02 -2.90 17.21
N VAL A 233 16.77 -3.39 16.23
CA VAL A 233 17.05 -4.81 15.96
C VAL A 233 18.57 -5.01 15.92
N VAL A 234 19.05 -6.07 16.55
CA VAL A 234 20.44 -6.51 16.44
C VAL A 234 20.54 -7.51 15.31
N GLU A 235 21.25 -7.15 14.25
CA GLU A 235 21.58 -8.06 13.15
C GLU A 235 22.94 -8.67 13.40
N VAL A 236 23.01 -9.99 13.27
CA VAL A 236 24.29 -10.74 13.34
C VAL A 236 24.49 -11.52 12.04
N GLU A 237 25.59 -11.22 11.38
CA GLU A 237 26.02 -11.87 10.15
C GLU A 237 27.38 -12.54 10.39
N GLY A 238 27.52 -13.80 10.02
CA GLY A 238 28.79 -14.50 10.21
C GLY A 238 28.65 -16.02 10.03
N PRO A 239 29.76 -16.73 10.29
CA PRO A 239 29.75 -18.18 10.21
C PRO A 239 28.87 -18.82 11.30
N PRO A 240 28.54 -20.13 11.19
CA PRO A 240 27.70 -20.83 12.15
C PRO A 240 28.11 -20.68 13.62
N GLU A 241 29.41 -20.54 13.88
CA GLU A 241 29.95 -20.34 15.24
C GLU A 241 29.58 -18.97 15.82
N ALA A 242 29.47 -17.94 14.99
CA ALA A 242 28.98 -16.62 15.42
C ALA A 242 27.48 -16.65 15.72
N MET A 243 26.71 -17.46 15.00
CA MET A 243 25.30 -17.65 15.22
C MET A 243 25.00 -18.44 16.50
N ALA A 244 25.87 -19.39 16.87
CA ALA A 244 25.74 -20.20 18.11
C ALA A 244 25.70 -19.29 19.37
N CYS A 245 26.46 -18.20 19.38
CA CYS A 245 26.46 -17.25 20.51
C CYS A 245 25.08 -16.66 20.81
N ILE A 246 24.23 -16.50 19.78
CA ILE A 246 22.89 -15.93 19.93
C ILE A 246 21.93 -16.97 20.47
N ILE A 247 22.04 -18.21 19.99
CA ILE A 247 21.24 -19.34 20.50
C ILE A 247 21.47 -19.50 22.01
N GLU A 248 22.72 -19.35 22.46
CA GLU A 248 23.10 -19.43 23.88
C GLU A 248 22.61 -18.23 24.71
N SER A 249 22.35 -17.06 24.08
CA SER A 249 21.85 -15.87 24.79
C SER A 249 20.40 -16.02 25.26
N GLY A 250 19.63 -16.94 24.65
CA GLY A 250 18.19 -17.14 24.97
C GLY A 250 17.29 -16.06 24.43
N GLU A 251 17.79 -15.13 23.64
CA GLU A 251 16.99 -14.07 23.02
C GLU A 251 16.16 -14.61 21.85
N VAL A 252 15.04 -13.95 21.57
CA VAL A 252 14.19 -14.27 20.43
C VAL A 252 14.87 -13.79 19.15
N PHE A 253 15.12 -14.68 18.23
CA PHE A 253 15.72 -14.35 16.94
C PHE A 253 15.00 -15.01 15.78
N MET A 254 15.21 -14.47 14.58
CA MET A 254 14.80 -15.06 13.32
C MET A 254 15.96 -15.03 12.33
N GLU A 255 16.12 -16.11 11.57
CA GLU A 255 17.12 -16.18 10.51
C GLU A 255 16.51 -15.70 9.19
N PHE A 256 17.16 -14.71 8.59
CA PHE A 256 16.76 -14.20 7.29
C PHE A 256 17.94 -13.67 6.48
N GLY A 257 18.00 -14.04 5.18
CA GLY A 257 19.05 -13.56 4.27
C GLY A 257 20.47 -13.92 4.70
N GLY A 258 20.64 -15.01 5.45
CA GLY A 258 21.94 -15.42 6.02
C GLY A 258 22.35 -14.58 7.24
N LYS A 259 21.42 -13.83 7.83
CA LYS A 259 21.61 -13.05 9.06
C LYS A 259 20.62 -13.49 10.13
N LEU A 260 21.00 -13.33 11.38
CA LEU A 260 20.08 -13.43 12.50
C LEU A 260 19.61 -12.04 12.90
N HIS A 261 18.30 -11.87 12.95
CA HIS A 261 17.62 -10.67 13.45
C HIS A 261 17.18 -10.96 14.89
N VAL A 262 17.80 -10.31 15.86
CA VAL A 262 17.56 -10.54 17.27
C VAL A 262 16.69 -9.43 17.83
N PHE A 263 15.56 -9.80 18.43
CA PHE A 263 14.57 -8.89 19.01
C PHE A 263 14.75 -8.83 20.52
N SER A 264 15.53 -7.87 21.00
CA SER A 264 15.82 -7.67 22.41
C SER A 264 15.13 -6.43 22.96
N ARG A 265 14.86 -6.42 24.26
CA ARG A 265 14.38 -5.22 24.97
C ARG A 265 15.48 -4.17 25.21
N ASP A 266 16.74 -4.63 25.18
CA ASP A 266 17.93 -3.78 25.34
C ASP A 266 18.97 -4.15 24.26
N PRO A 267 18.76 -3.65 23.02
CA PRO A 267 19.60 -4.01 21.87
C PRO A 267 21.06 -3.56 22.02
N GLU A 268 21.31 -2.40 22.62
CA GLU A 268 22.66 -1.87 22.82
C GLU A 268 23.46 -2.73 23.81
N ARG A 269 22.83 -3.10 24.92
CA ARG A 269 23.42 -4.01 25.90
C ARG A 269 23.73 -5.37 25.27
N LEU A 270 22.73 -5.93 24.56
CA LEU A 270 22.91 -7.21 23.87
C LEU A 270 24.07 -7.16 22.88
N ALA A 271 24.13 -6.14 22.03
CA ALA A 271 25.23 -5.97 21.09
C ALA A 271 26.60 -5.90 21.81
N SER A 272 26.68 -5.16 22.92
CA SER A 272 27.90 -5.05 23.72
C SER A 272 28.34 -6.40 24.33
N GLU A 273 27.37 -7.25 24.71
CA GLU A 273 27.63 -8.58 25.25
C GLU A 273 28.05 -9.61 24.14
N LEU A 274 27.50 -9.45 22.94
CA LEU A 274 27.74 -10.34 21.80
C LEU A 274 29.07 -10.03 21.08
N ILE A 275 29.45 -8.76 20.95
CA ILE A 275 30.68 -8.34 20.25
C ILE A 275 31.93 -9.12 20.71
N PRO A 276 32.22 -9.28 22.03
CA PRO A 276 33.38 -10.02 22.47
C PRO A 276 33.26 -11.54 22.31
N LYS A 277 32.04 -12.07 22.27
CA LYS A 277 31.74 -13.50 22.17
C LYS A 277 31.74 -13.99 20.72
N CYS A 278 31.15 -13.22 19.82
CA CYS A 278 30.97 -13.55 18.41
C CYS A 278 32.11 -12.97 17.55
N LYS A 279 33.35 -13.32 17.88
CA LYS A 279 34.60 -12.73 17.31
C LYS A 279 34.71 -12.77 15.78
N SER A 280 34.01 -13.68 15.11
CA SER A 280 34.01 -13.85 13.64
C SER A 280 32.78 -13.31 12.95
N GLY A 281 31.83 -12.73 13.69
CA GLY A 281 30.59 -12.19 13.16
C GLY A 281 30.58 -10.65 13.06
N ARG A 282 29.81 -10.13 12.14
CA ARG A 282 29.47 -8.70 12.06
C ARG A 282 28.17 -8.46 12.83
N ILE A 283 28.23 -7.63 13.85
CA ILE A 283 27.07 -7.22 14.66
C ILE A 283 26.72 -5.79 14.29
N THR A 284 25.46 -5.55 13.96
CA THR A 284 24.94 -4.22 13.60
C THR A 284 23.66 -3.96 14.38
N VAL A 285 23.56 -2.82 15.04
CA VAL A 285 22.31 -2.33 15.62
C VAL A 285 21.69 -1.35 14.63
N ARG A 286 20.44 -1.57 14.26
CA ARG A 286 19.70 -0.67 13.37
C ARG A 286 18.29 -0.42 13.87
N GLN A 287 17.68 0.64 13.38
CA GLN A 287 16.29 0.92 13.68
C GLN A 287 15.37 -0.21 13.17
N ALA A 288 14.39 -0.55 13.98
CA ALA A 288 13.34 -1.49 13.62
C ALA A 288 12.41 -0.92 12.55
N THR A 289 11.90 -1.76 11.68
CA THR A 289 11.04 -1.40 10.56
C THR A 289 9.77 -2.26 10.50
N LEU A 290 8.84 -1.91 9.61
CA LEU A 290 7.67 -2.77 9.34
C LEU A 290 8.05 -4.15 8.77
N GLU A 291 9.23 -4.27 8.14
CA GLU A 291 9.73 -5.55 7.65
C GLU A 291 9.99 -6.53 8.81
N ASP A 292 10.55 -6.02 9.90
CA ASP A 292 10.76 -6.81 11.11
C ASP A 292 9.43 -7.26 11.75
N VAL A 293 8.42 -6.38 11.73
CA VAL A 293 7.07 -6.72 12.20
C VAL A 293 6.48 -7.83 11.34
N PHE A 294 6.53 -7.68 10.03
CA PHE A 294 5.99 -8.67 9.10
C PHE A 294 6.71 -10.01 9.26
N LEU A 295 8.04 -10.01 9.31
CA LEU A 295 8.86 -11.19 9.52
C LEU A 295 8.47 -11.90 10.83
N LYS A 296 8.37 -11.14 11.93
CA LYS A 296 8.02 -11.70 13.25
C LYS A 296 6.64 -12.32 13.28
N LEU A 297 5.65 -11.70 12.62
CA LEU A 297 4.26 -12.16 12.66
C LEU A 297 3.98 -13.33 11.70
N THR A 298 4.70 -13.41 10.57
CA THR A 298 4.40 -14.40 9.52
C THR A 298 5.45 -15.49 9.39
N GLY A 299 6.66 -15.29 9.94
CA GLY A 299 7.82 -16.15 9.69
C GLY A 299 8.30 -16.12 8.25
N LYS A 300 7.80 -15.17 7.45
CA LYS A 300 8.09 -15.05 6.00
C LYS A 300 8.66 -13.67 5.71
N VAL A 301 9.28 -13.54 4.57
CA VAL A 301 9.73 -12.26 4.03
C VAL A 301 8.88 -11.90 2.84
N LEU A 302 8.57 -10.62 2.71
CA LEU A 302 8.02 -10.11 1.46
C LEU A 302 9.14 -10.17 0.41
N ARG A 303 9.04 -11.11 -0.52
CA ARG A 303 9.90 -11.16 -1.71
C ARG A 303 9.20 -10.42 -2.84
N ASP A 304 9.97 -9.61 -3.55
CA ASP A 304 9.56 -8.97 -4.80
C ASP A 304 9.15 -9.98 -5.88
#